data_b61db353cff577dbd6c40e71af9c1466
#
_entry.id   b61db353cff577dbd6c40e71af9c1466
#
_cell.length_a   1.000
_cell.length_b   1.000
_cell.length_c   1.000
_cell.angle_alpha   90.00
_cell.angle_beta   90.00
_cell.angle_gamma   90.00
#
_symmetry.space_group_name_H-M   'P 1'
#
loop_
_entity.id
_entity.type
_entity.pdbx_description
1 polymer ?
#
loop_
_entity_poly.entity_id
_entity_poly.type
_entity_poly.pdbx_seq_one_letter_code
_entity_poly.pdbx_strand_id
1 'polypeptide(L)'
;MINSITKHFVANSKIQKNINPIFNSALPTVIEQSGRGERAFDIYSRLLRERIIFLGTEINDQVSDSLVAQLLYLEAEDPSKDIQIYVNSPGGSVTAGLAIYDTMQQISPDIVTICFGVAASMVHSFYQVEQKEKD
;
A
#
# COMPACT_ATOMS: atom_id res chain seq x y z
N MET A 1 13.49 -6.16 -5.70
CA MET A 1 13.89 -7.32 -4.90
C MET A 1 14.52 -6.90 -3.59
N ILE A 2 14.16 -7.62 -2.56
CA ILE A 2 14.47 -7.29 -1.16
C ILE A 2 15.86 -7.78 -0.73
N ASN A 3 16.70 -8.21 -1.65
CA ASN A 3 17.91 -9.04 -1.37
C ASN A 3 19.14 -8.33 -0.82
N SER A 4 19.12 -7.00 -0.68
CA SER A 4 20.31 -6.27 -0.22
C SER A 4 20.15 -5.59 1.13
N ILE A 5 19.05 -5.84 1.84
CA ILE A 5 18.72 -5.12 3.04
C ILE A 5 18.65 -6.10 4.20
N THR A 6 19.58 -5.98 5.13
CA THR A 6 19.48 -6.70 6.40
C THR A 6 18.28 -6.18 7.17
N LYS A 7 17.22 -6.97 7.21
CA LYS A 7 15.96 -6.57 7.85
C LYS A 7 15.89 -7.18 9.22
N HIS A 8 15.85 -6.33 10.19
CA HIS A 8 15.51 -6.70 11.54
C HIS A 8 14.12 -6.16 11.87
N PHE A 9 13.20 -7.05 12.21
CA PHE A 9 11.95 -6.65 12.81
C PHE A 9 12.19 -6.35 14.27
N VAL A 10 12.10 -5.09 14.64
CA VAL A 10 12.25 -4.66 16.02
C VAL A 10 10.93 -4.07 16.49
N ALA A 11 10.36 -4.65 17.51
CA ALA A 11 9.30 -3.99 18.25
C ALA A 11 9.93 -2.79 18.98
N ASN A 12 9.69 -1.59 18.46
CA ASN A 12 10.29 -0.38 19.02
C ASN A 12 9.55 0.03 20.30
N SER A 13 10.08 -0.38 21.43
CA SER A 13 9.48 -0.13 22.74
C SER A 13 9.39 1.36 23.14
N LYS A 14 10.15 2.24 22.48
CA LYS A 14 10.15 3.69 22.80
C LYS A 14 9.06 4.47 22.08
N ILE A 15 8.70 4.07 20.87
CA ILE A 15 7.58 4.67 20.13
C ILE A 15 6.24 4.20 20.71
N GLN A 16 6.23 3.03 21.34
CA GLN A 16 5.03 2.42 21.90
C GLN A 16 4.39 3.20 23.06
N LYS A 17 5.12 4.09 23.72
CA LYS A 17 4.57 4.79 24.90
C LYS A 17 3.52 5.86 24.59
N ASN A 18 3.40 6.30 23.36
CA ASN A 18 2.52 7.41 22.96
C ASN A 18 1.50 7.07 21.89
N ILE A 19 1.42 5.81 21.44
CA ILE A 19 0.48 5.37 20.43
C ILE A 19 -0.58 4.47 21.08
N ASN A 20 -1.82 4.63 20.68
CA ASN A 20 -2.93 3.78 21.10
C ASN A 20 -2.54 2.29 21.01
N PRO A 21 -2.74 1.47 22.07
CA PRO A 21 -2.37 0.05 22.10
C PRO A 21 -2.84 -0.77 20.90
N ILE A 22 -3.96 -0.39 20.28
CA ILE A 22 -4.50 -1.03 19.08
C ILE A 22 -3.58 -0.82 17.86
N PHE A 23 -2.93 0.32 17.75
CA PHE A 23 -1.95 0.58 16.69
C PHE A 23 -0.61 -0.11 16.92
N ASN A 24 -0.21 -0.31 18.17
CA ASN A 24 1.07 -0.93 18.52
C ASN A 24 1.20 -2.38 18.07
N SER A 25 0.10 -3.14 18.04
CA SER A 25 0.10 -4.53 17.59
C SER A 25 0.06 -4.67 16.06
N ALA A 26 -0.30 -3.59 15.32
CA ALA A 26 -0.57 -3.62 13.89
C ALA A 26 0.58 -3.07 13.03
N LEU A 27 1.56 -2.35 13.60
CA LEU A 27 2.61 -1.64 12.85
C LEU A 27 4.01 -2.10 13.25
N PRO A 28 4.50 -3.25 12.73
CA PRO A 28 5.88 -3.66 12.93
C PRO A 28 6.83 -2.65 12.27
N THR A 29 7.93 -2.37 12.96
CA THR A 29 8.98 -1.49 12.47
C THR A 29 10.09 -2.30 11.81
N VAL A 30 10.54 -1.88 10.65
CA VAL A 30 11.67 -2.43 9.92
C VAL A 30 12.85 -1.47 10.02
N ILE A 31 14.00 -1.98 10.45
CA ILE A 31 15.25 -1.20 10.50
C ILE A 31 16.09 -1.57 9.28
N GLU A 32 16.44 -0.57 8.48
CA GLU A 32 17.42 -0.68 7.41
C GLU A 32 18.76 -0.15 7.86
N GLN A 33 19.81 -0.94 7.66
CA GLN A 33 21.19 -0.48 7.78
C GLN A 33 21.76 -0.12 6.43
N SER A 34 22.28 1.08 6.31
CA SER A 34 23.01 1.54 5.13
C SER A 34 24.36 2.15 5.55
N GLY A 35 25.25 2.39 4.60
CA GLY A 35 26.53 3.08 4.85
C GLY A 35 26.38 4.50 5.43
N ARG A 36 25.17 5.03 5.50
CA ARG A 36 24.82 6.34 6.06
C ARG A 36 24.15 6.27 7.44
N GLY A 37 24.02 5.06 8.02
CA GLY A 37 23.39 4.83 9.31
C GLY A 37 22.14 3.97 9.22
N GLU A 38 21.38 3.94 10.32
CA GLU A 38 20.15 3.18 10.44
C GLU A 38 18.93 4.06 10.15
N ARG A 39 17.97 3.52 9.40
CA ARG A 39 16.65 4.12 9.21
C ARG A 39 15.56 3.17 9.65
N ALA A 40 14.59 3.69 10.39
CA ALA A 40 13.41 2.97 10.82
C ALA A 40 12.22 3.32 9.92
N PHE A 41 11.52 2.31 9.43
CA PHE A 41 10.28 2.43 8.65
C PHE A 41 9.21 1.57 9.30
N ASP A 42 7.95 2.00 9.28
CA ASP A 42 6.87 1.05 9.47
C ASP A 42 6.80 0.10 8.27
N ILE A 43 6.21 -1.10 8.46
CA ILE A 43 6.20 -2.13 7.43
C ILE A 43 5.49 -1.67 6.14
N TYR A 44 4.41 -0.89 6.26
CA TYR A 44 3.66 -0.42 5.10
C TYR A 44 4.45 0.61 4.30
N SER A 45 5.14 1.54 4.97
CA SER A 45 6.02 2.51 4.31
C SER A 45 7.19 1.83 3.60
N ARG A 46 7.72 0.78 4.21
CA ARG A 46 8.81 0.02 3.59
C ARG A 46 8.35 -0.74 2.34
N LEU A 47 7.17 -1.35 2.39
CA LEU A 47 6.58 -2.03 1.24
C LEU A 47 6.20 -1.06 0.13
N LEU A 48 5.76 0.15 0.48
CA LEU A 48 5.44 1.19 -0.49
C LEU A 48 6.66 1.54 -1.35
N ARG A 49 7.86 1.53 -0.80
CA ARG A 49 9.10 1.72 -1.57
C ARG A 49 9.33 0.62 -2.62
N GLU A 50 8.80 -0.57 -2.38
CA GLU A 50 8.80 -1.67 -3.36
C GLU A 50 7.56 -1.64 -4.28
N ARG A 51 6.79 -0.54 -4.24
CA ARG A 51 5.58 -0.33 -5.02
C ARG A 51 4.46 -1.30 -4.68
N ILE A 52 4.37 -1.68 -3.41
CA ILE A 52 3.37 -2.57 -2.86
C ILE A 52 2.45 -1.79 -1.93
N ILE A 53 1.16 -1.86 -2.18
CA ILE A 53 0.11 -1.25 -1.37
C ILE A 53 -0.77 -2.35 -0.78
N PHE A 54 -1.19 -2.18 0.48
CA PHE A 54 -2.14 -3.07 1.13
C PHE A 54 -3.49 -2.40 1.32
N LEU A 55 -4.53 -3.07 0.84
CA LEU A 55 -5.92 -2.75 1.15
C LEU A 55 -6.50 -3.92 1.96
N GLY A 56 -6.37 -3.85 3.28
CA GLY A 56 -6.75 -4.92 4.21
C GLY A 56 -7.95 -4.61 5.08
N THR A 57 -8.72 -3.57 4.76
CA THR A 57 -9.85 -3.11 5.58
C THR A 57 -11.04 -2.75 4.71
N GLU A 58 -12.17 -2.43 5.37
CA GLU A 58 -13.29 -1.79 4.73
C GLU A 58 -12.89 -0.43 4.13
N ILE A 59 -13.46 -0.07 2.98
CA ILE A 59 -13.19 1.18 2.28
C ILE A 59 -14.10 2.28 2.83
N ASN A 60 -13.48 3.28 3.45
CA ASN A 60 -14.09 4.55 3.81
C ASN A 60 -13.32 5.69 3.14
N ASP A 61 -13.73 6.93 3.38
CA ASP A 61 -13.10 8.09 2.75
C ASP A 61 -11.61 8.24 3.13
N GLN A 62 -11.25 7.97 4.38
CA GLN A 62 -9.85 8.02 4.83
C GLN A 62 -8.97 6.97 4.14
N VAL A 63 -9.47 5.75 4.04
CA VAL A 63 -8.76 4.66 3.33
C VAL A 63 -8.62 5.00 1.86
N SER A 64 -9.66 5.53 1.23
CA SER A 64 -9.64 5.96 -0.16
C SER A 64 -8.61 7.07 -0.39
N ASP A 65 -8.64 8.12 0.41
CA ASP A 65 -7.72 9.24 0.29
C ASP A 65 -6.26 8.80 0.45
N SER A 66 -6.00 7.94 1.42
CA SER A 66 -4.66 7.38 1.65
C SER A 66 -4.18 6.55 0.46
N LEU A 67 -5.05 5.70 -0.08
CA LEU A 67 -4.68 4.83 -1.19
C LEU A 67 -4.48 5.62 -2.49
N VAL A 68 -5.34 6.59 -2.76
CA VAL A 68 -5.18 7.52 -3.88
C VAL A 68 -3.86 8.29 -3.78
N ALA A 69 -3.54 8.81 -2.60
CA ALA A 69 -2.28 9.51 -2.37
C ALA A 69 -1.07 8.61 -2.62
N GLN A 70 -1.12 7.36 -2.19
CA GLN A 70 -0.05 6.38 -2.43
C GLN A 70 0.11 6.07 -3.93
N LEU A 71 -0.97 5.91 -4.66
CA LEU A 71 -0.93 5.70 -6.11
C LEU A 71 -0.30 6.89 -6.84
N LEU A 72 -0.69 8.11 -6.49
CA LEU A 72 -0.13 9.33 -7.08
C LEU A 72 1.36 9.49 -6.74
N TYR A 73 1.75 9.17 -5.52
CA TYR A 73 3.14 9.19 -5.10
C TYR A 73 4.00 8.21 -5.92
N LEU A 74 3.52 6.98 -6.10
CA LEU A 74 4.24 5.96 -6.86
C LEU A 74 4.33 6.30 -8.35
N GLU A 75 3.29 6.91 -8.93
CA GLU A 75 3.36 7.42 -10.30
C GLU A 75 4.43 8.51 -10.43
N ALA A 76 4.51 9.43 -9.48
CA ALA A 76 5.51 10.49 -9.50
C ALA A 76 6.95 9.95 -9.35
N GLU A 77 7.13 8.89 -8.57
CA GLU A 77 8.45 8.25 -8.39
C GLU A 77 8.95 7.58 -9.68
N ASP A 78 8.09 6.80 -10.31
CA ASP A 78 8.40 6.15 -11.58
C ASP A 78 7.09 5.78 -12.32
N PRO A 79 6.72 6.54 -13.35
CA PRO A 79 5.47 6.29 -14.08
C PRO A 79 5.50 5.03 -14.97
N SER A 80 6.67 4.40 -15.13
CA SER A 80 6.84 3.24 -16.01
C SER A 80 6.80 1.89 -15.30
N LYS A 81 6.91 1.88 -13.97
CA LYS A 81 6.95 0.65 -13.18
C LYS A 81 5.58 0.28 -12.63
N ASP A 82 5.29 -1.01 -12.64
CA ASP A 82 4.05 -1.56 -12.13
C ASP A 82 3.86 -1.30 -10.63
N ILE A 83 2.61 -1.21 -10.24
CA ILE A 83 2.19 -1.10 -8.83
C ILE A 83 1.41 -2.36 -8.48
N GLN A 84 1.70 -2.95 -7.32
CA GLN A 84 0.99 -4.09 -6.80
C GLN A 84 0.06 -3.66 -5.65
N ILE A 85 -1.20 -4.04 -5.73
CA ILE A 85 -2.17 -3.84 -4.64
C ILE A 85 -2.62 -5.20 -4.12
N TYR A 86 -2.27 -5.48 -2.87
CA TYR A 86 -2.76 -6.65 -2.16
C TYR A 86 -4.09 -6.31 -1.51
N VAL A 87 -5.11 -7.09 -1.82
CA VAL A 87 -6.50 -6.80 -1.45
C VAL A 87 -7.05 -7.91 -0.57
N ASN A 88 -7.55 -7.50 0.59
CA ASN A 88 -8.39 -8.31 1.48
C ASN A 88 -9.44 -7.37 2.10
N SER A 89 -10.53 -7.13 1.37
CA SER A 89 -11.52 -6.13 1.75
C SER A 89 -12.94 -6.60 1.42
N PRO A 90 -13.90 -6.41 2.32
CA PRO A 90 -15.32 -6.69 2.05
C PRO A 90 -15.98 -5.64 1.17
N GLY A 91 -15.27 -4.57 0.78
CA GLY A 91 -15.82 -3.41 0.10
C GLY A 91 -16.03 -2.23 1.05
N GLY A 92 -17.11 -1.49 0.87
CA GLY A 92 -17.45 -0.34 1.71
C GLY A 92 -18.18 0.76 0.93
N SER A 93 -17.81 2.00 1.15
CA SER A 93 -18.40 3.16 0.47
C SER A 93 -18.18 3.10 -1.04
N VAL A 94 -19.25 3.19 -1.81
CA VAL A 94 -19.21 3.16 -3.28
C VAL A 94 -18.44 4.37 -3.83
N THR A 95 -18.68 5.56 -3.32
CA THR A 95 -17.99 6.77 -3.77
C THR A 95 -16.50 6.75 -3.45
N ALA A 96 -16.13 6.27 -2.25
CA ALA A 96 -14.74 6.10 -1.86
C ALA A 96 -14.02 5.07 -2.75
N GLY A 97 -14.68 3.96 -3.04
CA GLY A 97 -14.13 2.94 -3.93
C GLY A 97 -14.00 3.41 -5.38
N LEU A 98 -14.95 4.22 -5.87
CA LEU A 98 -14.86 4.83 -7.20
C LEU A 98 -13.67 5.77 -7.32
N ALA A 99 -13.34 6.52 -6.28
CA ALA A 99 -12.17 7.39 -6.28
C ALA A 99 -10.87 6.59 -6.48
N ILE A 100 -10.77 5.43 -5.83
CA ILE A 100 -9.64 4.51 -6.04
C ILE A 100 -9.63 3.99 -7.47
N TYR A 101 -10.75 3.50 -7.95
CA TYR A 101 -10.89 2.94 -9.30
C TYR A 101 -10.52 3.97 -10.38
N ASP A 102 -11.06 5.17 -10.28
CA ASP A 102 -10.79 6.26 -11.23
C ASP A 102 -9.29 6.62 -11.23
N THR A 103 -8.65 6.66 -10.08
CA THR A 103 -7.22 6.90 -9.97
C THR A 103 -6.42 5.78 -10.65
N MET A 104 -6.79 4.52 -10.41
CA MET A 104 -6.14 3.37 -11.07
C MET A 104 -6.22 3.46 -12.59
N GLN A 105 -7.32 4.00 -13.13
CA GLN A 105 -7.50 4.22 -14.57
C GLN A 105 -6.66 5.38 -15.10
N GLN A 106 -6.48 6.43 -14.31
CA GLN A 106 -5.83 7.67 -14.73
C GLN A 106 -4.31 7.62 -14.71
N ILE A 107 -3.71 6.92 -13.77
CA ILE A 107 -2.24 6.86 -13.63
C ILE A 107 -1.59 6.03 -14.73
N SER A 108 -0.34 6.36 -15.05
CA SER A 108 0.42 5.69 -16.11
C SER A 108 0.88 4.28 -15.77
N PRO A 109 1.31 3.95 -14.54
CA PRO A 109 1.71 2.60 -14.18
C PRO A 109 0.61 1.57 -14.38
N ASP A 110 0.99 0.38 -14.82
CA ASP A 110 0.08 -0.76 -14.77
C ASP A 110 -0.13 -1.19 -13.31
N ILE A 111 -1.35 -1.61 -12.99
CA ILE A 111 -1.68 -2.03 -11.65
C ILE A 111 -2.01 -3.52 -11.64
N VAL A 112 -1.30 -4.25 -10.79
CA VAL A 112 -1.54 -5.67 -10.53
C VAL A 112 -2.27 -5.79 -9.20
N THR A 113 -3.48 -6.30 -9.22
CA THR A 113 -4.26 -6.56 -8.01
C THR A 113 -4.15 -8.03 -7.61
N ILE A 114 -3.86 -8.27 -6.34
CA ILE A 114 -3.66 -9.61 -5.79
C ILE A 114 -4.63 -9.79 -4.63
N CYS A 115 -5.59 -10.71 -4.77
CA CYS A 115 -6.52 -11.05 -3.70
C CYS A 115 -5.90 -12.07 -2.76
N PHE A 116 -5.95 -11.77 -1.47
CA PHE A 116 -5.66 -12.74 -0.42
C PHE A 116 -6.79 -12.64 0.62
N GLY A 117 -7.59 -13.66 0.73
CA GLY A 117 -8.81 -13.60 1.55
C GLY A 117 -10.03 -13.20 0.73
N VAL A 118 -10.56 -12.00 0.91
CA VAL A 118 -11.78 -11.57 0.25
C VAL A 118 -11.58 -10.30 -0.58
N ALA A 119 -12.22 -10.27 -1.75
CA ALA A 119 -12.41 -9.07 -2.56
C ALA A 119 -13.87 -9.02 -2.99
N ALA A 120 -14.69 -8.33 -2.20
CA ALA A 120 -16.12 -8.32 -2.36
C ALA A 120 -16.65 -6.94 -2.77
N SER A 121 -17.90 -6.92 -3.26
CA SER A 121 -18.60 -5.69 -3.61
C SER A 121 -17.82 -4.89 -4.66
N MET A 122 -17.69 -3.59 -4.46
CA MET A 122 -17.03 -2.68 -5.40
C MET A 122 -15.51 -2.95 -5.55
N VAL A 123 -14.86 -3.57 -4.57
CA VAL A 123 -13.45 -3.96 -4.69
C VAL A 123 -13.23 -4.93 -5.85
N HIS A 124 -14.23 -5.72 -6.18
CA HIS A 124 -14.16 -6.62 -7.35
C HIS A 124 -13.88 -5.88 -8.65
N SER A 125 -14.38 -4.66 -8.81
CA SER A 125 -14.14 -3.87 -10.03
C SER A 125 -12.67 -3.48 -10.22
N PHE A 126 -11.84 -3.50 -9.17
CA PHE A 126 -10.41 -3.22 -9.28
C PHE A 126 -9.67 -4.24 -10.14
N TYR A 127 -10.18 -5.46 -10.23
CA TYR A 127 -9.63 -6.52 -11.09
C TYR A 127 -9.97 -6.35 -12.56
N GLN A 128 -10.89 -5.44 -12.87
CA GLN A 128 -11.33 -5.15 -14.25
C GLN A 128 -10.54 -4.01 -14.87
N VAL A 129 -9.56 -3.46 -14.16
CA VAL A 129 -8.67 -2.44 -14.72
C VAL A 129 -7.79 -3.13 -15.77
N GLU A 130 -8.06 -2.85 -17.02
CA GLU A 130 -7.24 -3.36 -18.12
C GLU A 130 -5.84 -2.79 -18.02
N GLN A 131 -4.85 -3.66 -18.24
CA GLN A 131 -3.48 -3.20 -18.38
C GLN A 131 -3.42 -2.30 -19.61
N LYS A 132 -2.90 -1.11 -19.45
CA LYS A 132 -2.73 -0.18 -20.54
C LYS A 132 -1.65 -0.71 -21.49
N GLU A 133 -1.93 -0.70 -22.77
CA GLU A 133 -0.88 -0.93 -23.75
C GLU A 133 0.22 0.12 -23.53
N LYS A 134 1.42 -0.37 -23.35
CA LYS A 134 2.60 0.50 -23.29
C LYS A 134 2.96 0.87 -24.72
N ASP A 135 2.70 2.11 -25.09
CA ASP A 135 3.21 2.69 -26.32
C ASP A 135 4.76 2.80 -26.28
#